data_d689f2881867a3a7f19aafd806e771a8
#
_entry.id   d689f2881867a3a7f19aafd806e771a8
#
_cell.length_a   1.000
_cell.length_b   1.000
_cell.length_c   1.000
_cell.angle_alpha   90.00
_cell.angle_beta   90.00
_cell.angle_gamma   90.00
#
_symmetry.space_group_name_H-M   'P 1'
#
loop_
_entity.id
_entity.type
_entity.pdbx_description
1 polymer ?
#
loop_
_entity_poly.entity_id
_entity_poly.type
_entity_poly.pdbx_seq_one_letter_code
_entity_poly.pdbx_strand_id
1 'polypeptide(L)'
;ALDGKTHHLIYGAYGVNEGPRDLLSFCQGLKQQGLNPKSATIDGNPHVFRTLLLLWPTIIVQRCLVHVQRQGLSWCRQHPKRADARELRHIFLLVLQIRSQLQRRQFERTFRRWNNRYGSHLAQFKERAWVSNDLQRARSMLMNALPFMFGYLDDSNIPRSTNALEGYFSRLKLRYRQHRGLSKRHRLNYFRWYFYLCPR
;
A
#
# COMPACT_ATOMS: atom_id res chain seq x y z
N ALA A 1 10.15 -5.65 7.51
CA ALA A 1 8.84 -6.00 8.06
C ALA A 1 8.68 -5.40 9.45
N LEU A 2 7.49 -4.93 9.76
CA LEU A 2 7.14 -4.31 11.04
C LEU A 2 5.90 -5.02 11.60
N ASP A 3 5.88 -5.30 12.90
CA ASP A 3 4.70 -5.83 13.56
C ASP A 3 3.58 -4.79 13.59
N GLY A 4 2.37 -5.21 13.18
CA GLY A 4 1.25 -4.29 12.99
C GLY A 4 0.63 -3.75 14.30
N LYS A 5 0.84 -4.43 15.42
CA LYS A 5 0.32 -4.05 16.74
C LYS A 5 1.35 -3.28 17.55
N THR A 6 2.54 -3.83 17.68
CA THR A 6 3.59 -3.29 18.54
C THR A 6 4.44 -2.24 17.87
N HIS A 7 4.38 -2.17 16.54
CA HIS A 7 5.22 -1.37 15.68
C HIS A 7 6.73 -1.69 15.83
N HIS A 8 7.06 -2.87 16.33
CA HIS A 8 8.43 -3.35 16.39
C HIS A 8 8.89 -3.82 15.03
N LEU A 9 10.14 -3.52 14.72
CA LEU A 9 10.80 -4.08 13.55
C LEU A 9 11.00 -5.59 13.77
N ILE A 10 10.37 -6.40 12.92
CA ILE A 10 10.58 -7.85 12.90
C ILE A 10 11.90 -8.14 12.18
N TYR A 11 12.09 -7.53 11.03
CA TYR A 11 13.30 -7.71 10.22
C TYR A 11 13.48 -6.56 9.23
N GLY A 12 14.72 -6.13 9.05
CA GLY A 12 15.13 -5.13 8.07
C GLY A 12 16.36 -5.60 7.28
N ALA A 13 16.39 -5.33 5.99
CA ALA A 13 17.53 -5.56 5.13
C ALA A 13 17.91 -4.28 4.40
N TYR A 14 19.22 -4.05 4.22
CA TYR A 14 19.76 -2.93 3.47
C TYR A 14 20.42 -3.41 2.18
N GLY A 15 20.28 -2.62 1.12
CA GLY A 15 20.87 -2.92 -0.18
C GLY A 15 20.13 -3.99 -0.98
N VAL A 16 18.91 -4.28 -0.61
CA VAL A 16 17.99 -5.19 -1.32
C VAL A 16 17.13 -4.37 -2.27
N ASN A 17 16.99 -4.81 -3.51
CA ASN A 17 16.07 -4.21 -4.46
C ASN A 17 14.65 -4.75 -4.23
N GLU A 18 13.64 -3.98 -4.60
CA GLU A 18 12.23 -4.43 -4.55
C GLU A 18 11.85 -5.30 -5.76
N GLY A 19 12.81 -6.02 -6.34
CA GLY A 19 12.59 -6.97 -7.41
C GLY A 19 12.00 -8.29 -6.92
N PRO A 20 11.38 -9.09 -7.82
CA PRO A 20 10.69 -10.32 -7.42
C PRO A 20 11.60 -11.33 -6.69
N ARG A 21 12.85 -11.47 -7.14
CA ARG A 21 13.83 -12.43 -6.56
C ARG A 21 14.23 -12.01 -5.13
N ASP A 22 14.57 -10.74 -4.95
CA ASP A 22 15.02 -10.22 -3.67
C ASP A 22 13.90 -10.22 -2.63
N LEU A 23 12.68 -9.86 -3.03
CA LEU A 23 11.49 -9.94 -2.18
C LEU A 23 11.18 -11.39 -1.77
N LEU A 24 11.29 -12.33 -2.70
CA LEU A 24 11.08 -13.74 -2.40
C LEU A 24 12.12 -14.24 -1.39
N SER A 25 13.41 -13.97 -1.63
CA SER A 25 14.49 -14.34 -0.71
C SER A 25 14.32 -13.71 0.67
N PHE A 26 13.95 -12.44 0.73
CA PHE A 26 13.66 -11.73 1.99
C PHE A 26 12.51 -12.39 2.77
N CYS A 27 11.40 -12.69 2.11
CA CYS A 27 10.24 -13.32 2.74
C CYS A 27 10.49 -14.79 3.11
N GLN A 28 11.27 -15.53 2.31
CA GLN A 28 11.71 -16.89 2.65
C GLN A 28 12.57 -16.90 3.93
N GLY A 29 13.50 -15.95 4.05
CA GLY A 29 14.29 -15.79 5.27
C GLY A 29 13.43 -15.53 6.50
N LEU A 30 12.39 -14.71 6.39
CA LEU A 30 11.42 -14.48 7.46
C LEU A 30 10.66 -15.78 7.83
N LYS A 31 10.23 -16.54 6.84
CA LYS A 31 9.52 -17.82 7.05
C LYS A 31 10.41 -18.85 7.73
N GLN A 32 11.68 -18.95 7.34
CA GLN A 32 12.68 -19.83 7.96
C GLN A 32 12.94 -19.47 9.43
N GLN A 33 12.82 -18.18 9.79
CA GLN A 33 12.89 -17.71 11.16
C GLN A 33 11.61 -17.95 11.97
N GLY A 34 10.64 -18.67 11.41
CA GLY A 34 9.40 -19.01 12.08
C GLY A 34 8.27 -17.99 11.92
N LEU A 35 8.43 -16.94 11.10
CA LEU A 35 7.36 -15.98 10.88
C LEU A 35 6.19 -16.64 10.15
N ASN A 36 5.02 -16.62 10.76
CA ASN A 36 3.76 -17.08 10.16
C ASN A 36 2.66 -16.02 10.35
N PRO A 37 2.63 -14.98 9.51
CA PRO A 37 1.72 -13.87 9.67
C PRO A 37 0.29 -14.26 9.30
N LYS A 38 -0.69 -13.87 10.12
CA LYS A 38 -2.12 -14.01 9.81
C LYS A 38 -2.57 -12.99 8.76
N SER A 39 -1.97 -11.80 8.78
CA SER A 39 -2.29 -10.73 7.85
C SER A 39 -1.06 -9.89 7.51
N ALA A 40 -1.12 -9.19 6.37
CA ALA A 40 -0.12 -8.21 5.98
C ALA A 40 -0.79 -6.99 5.33
N THR A 41 -0.40 -5.79 5.77
CA THR A 41 -0.81 -4.54 5.13
C THR A 41 0.29 -4.07 4.18
N ILE A 42 -0.07 -3.87 2.91
CA ILE A 42 0.87 -3.51 1.83
C ILE A 42 0.40 -2.28 1.04
N ASP A 43 1.34 -1.58 0.42
CA ASP A 43 1.08 -0.41 -0.45
C ASP A 43 0.48 -0.75 -1.82
N GLY A 44 0.56 -2.02 -2.21
CA GLY A 44 0.01 -2.54 -3.47
C GLY A 44 1.05 -2.88 -4.52
N ASN A 45 2.31 -3.02 -4.12
CA ASN A 45 3.32 -3.61 -4.98
C ASN A 45 2.89 -5.05 -5.36
N PRO A 46 2.73 -5.36 -6.66
CA PRO A 46 2.25 -6.67 -7.10
C PRO A 46 3.24 -7.81 -6.80
N HIS A 47 4.52 -7.50 -6.71
CA HIS A 47 5.54 -8.50 -6.36
C HIS A 47 5.43 -8.90 -4.90
N VAL A 48 5.23 -7.94 -4.00
CA VAL A 48 4.98 -8.22 -2.57
C VAL A 48 3.71 -9.05 -2.42
N PHE A 49 2.62 -8.66 -3.09
CA PHE A 49 1.36 -9.39 -3.05
C PHE A 49 1.52 -10.86 -3.46
N ARG A 50 2.13 -11.11 -4.63
CA ARG A 50 2.36 -12.47 -5.13
C ARG A 50 3.26 -13.30 -4.21
N THR A 51 4.33 -12.69 -3.69
CA THR A 51 5.27 -13.36 -2.77
C THR A 51 4.59 -13.76 -1.47
N LEU A 52 3.74 -12.90 -0.91
CA LEU A 52 2.99 -13.20 0.31
C LEU A 52 2.05 -14.38 0.10
N LEU A 53 1.26 -14.41 -0.97
CA LEU A 53 0.35 -15.52 -1.26
C LEU A 53 1.08 -16.83 -1.58
N LEU A 54 2.25 -16.75 -2.22
CA LEU A 54 3.08 -17.93 -2.50
C LEU A 54 3.60 -18.58 -1.22
N LEU A 55 4.07 -17.78 -0.27
CA LEU A 55 4.69 -18.28 0.95
C LEU A 55 3.67 -18.58 2.06
N TRP A 56 2.59 -17.84 2.12
CA TRP A 56 1.51 -17.95 3.10
C TRP A 56 0.14 -17.89 2.38
N PRO A 57 -0.32 -19.00 1.80
CA PRO A 57 -1.55 -19.03 0.97
C PRO A 57 -2.83 -18.58 1.69
N THR A 58 -2.86 -18.67 3.01
CA THR A 58 -4.01 -18.30 3.85
C THR A 58 -3.92 -16.90 4.44
N ILE A 59 -2.86 -16.13 4.08
CA ILE A 59 -2.65 -14.79 4.61
C ILE A 59 -3.75 -13.82 4.18
N ILE A 60 -4.25 -13.02 5.10
CA ILE A 60 -5.15 -11.93 4.79
C ILE A 60 -4.32 -10.72 4.33
N VAL A 61 -4.43 -10.38 3.05
CA VAL A 61 -3.76 -9.19 2.52
C VAL A 61 -4.68 -7.99 2.66
N GLN A 62 -4.18 -6.93 3.33
CA GLN A 62 -4.85 -5.63 3.44
C GLN A 62 -4.10 -4.62 2.56
N ARG A 63 -4.84 -3.91 1.71
CA ARG A 63 -4.30 -2.76 0.97
C ARG A 63 -4.23 -1.53 1.88
N CYS A 64 -3.09 -0.85 1.88
CA CYS A 64 -2.93 0.41 2.60
C CYS A 64 -3.92 1.46 2.06
N LEU A 65 -4.90 1.85 2.87
CA LEU A 65 -5.94 2.80 2.46
C LEU A 65 -5.38 4.19 2.15
N VAL A 66 -4.33 4.60 2.85
CA VAL A 66 -3.64 5.88 2.61
C VAL A 66 -3.03 5.91 1.21
N HIS A 67 -2.37 4.82 0.79
CA HIS A 67 -1.80 4.70 -0.56
C HIS A 67 -2.90 4.68 -1.62
N VAL A 68 -3.97 3.92 -1.41
CA VAL A 68 -5.12 3.89 -2.35
C VAL A 68 -5.72 5.28 -2.52
N GLN A 69 -5.98 5.99 -1.41
CA GLN A 69 -6.53 7.34 -1.48
C GLN A 69 -5.57 8.32 -2.15
N ARG A 70 -4.31 8.37 -1.70
CA ARG A 70 -3.29 9.30 -2.22
C ARG A 70 -3.10 9.13 -3.72
N GLN A 71 -2.94 7.90 -4.18
CA GLN A 71 -2.74 7.58 -5.58
C GLN A 71 -3.98 7.91 -6.43
N GLY A 72 -5.17 7.56 -5.95
CA GLY A 72 -6.42 7.89 -6.64
C GLY A 72 -6.64 9.39 -6.75
N LEU A 73 -6.39 10.16 -5.68
CA LEU A 73 -6.50 11.61 -5.68
C LEU A 73 -5.49 12.27 -6.63
N SER A 74 -4.27 11.74 -6.75
CA SER A 74 -3.27 12.28 -7.67
C SER A 74 -3.71 12.18 -9.13
N TRP A 75 -4.33 11.07 -9.51
CA TRP A 75 -4.85 10.87 -10.87
C TRP A 75 -6.16 11.64 -11.12
N CYS A 76 -7.01 11.83 -10.10
CA CYS A 76 -8.21 12.66 -10.24
C CYS A 76 -7.92 14.16 -10.26
N ARG A 77 -6.68 14.57 -9.88
CA ARG A 77 -6.24 15.96 -9.74
C ARG A 77 -6.95 16.72 -8.60
N GLN A 78 -6.46 17.91 -8.28
CA GLN A 78 -7.02 18.70 -7.16
C GLN A 78 -8.34 19.38 -7.52
N HIS A 79 -8.44 19.95 -8.73
CA HIS A 79 -9.60 20.69 -9.23
C HIS A 79 -10.06 20.14 -10.58
N PRO A 80 -10.71 18.97 -10.60
CA PRO A 80 -11.14 18.36 -11.86
C PRO A 80 -12.34 19.10 -12.45
N LYS A 81 -12.25 19.43 -13.76
CA LYS A 81 -13.35 20.10 -14.49
C LYS A 81 -14.46 19.12 -14.89
N ARG A 82 -14.11 17.87 -15.22
CA ARG A 82 -15.05 16.86 -15.69
C ARG A 82 -15.87 16.28 -14.53
N ALA A 83 -17.13 15.96 -14.78
CA ALA A 83 -18.04 15.38 -13.78
C ALA A 83 -17.57 14.01 -13.28
N ASP A 84 -17.16 13.12 -14.20
CA ASP A 84 -16.64 11.80 -13.89
C ASP A 84 -15.40 11.85 -12.96
N ALA A 85 -14.49 12.80 -13.20
CA ALA A 85 -13.31 13.01 -12.36
C ALA A 85 -13.67 13.58 -10.98
N ARG A 86 -14.63 14.50 -10.89
CA ARG A 86 -15.12 15.05 -9.60
C ARG A 86 -15.75 13.97 -8.74
N GLU A 87 -16.62 13.17 -9.34
CA GLU A 87 -17.31 12.08 -8.64
C GLU A 87 -16.30 11.00 -8.20
N LEU A 88 -15.34 10.59 -9.06
CA LEU A 88 -14.32 9.62 -8.69
C LEU A 88 -13.40 10.16 -7.57
N ARG A 89 -13.03 11.44 -7.65
CA ARG A 89 -12.29 12.10 -6.58
C ARG A 89 -13.04 12.04 -5.25
N HIS A 90 -14.34 12.32 -5.26
CA HIS A 90 -15.17 12.22 -4.06
C HIS A 90 -15.16 10.81 -3.48
N ILE A 91 -15.26 9.78 -4.33
CA ILE A 91 -15.16 8.38 -3.90
C ILE A 91 -13.83 8.11 -3.20
N PHE A 92 -12.70 8.59 -3.73
CA PHE A 92 -11.39 8.42 -3.06
C PHE A 92 -11.33 9.16 -1.72
N LEU A 93 -11.96 10.32 -1.56
CA LEU A 93 -12.01 11.03 -0.28
C LEU A 93 -12.74 10.24 0.81
N LEU A 94 -13.70 9.39 0.44
CA LEU A 94 -14.43 8.54 1.38
C LEU A 94 -13.60 7.36 1.91
N VAL A 95 -12.54 6.93 1.20
CA VAL A 95 -11.78 5.69 1.53
C VAL A 95 -11.31 5.66 2.98
N LEU A 96 -10.76 6.73 3.50
CA LEU A 96 -10.27 6.79 4.89
C LEU A 96 -11.37 7.00 5.93
N GLN A 97 -12.60 7.30 5.51
CA GLN A 97 -13.74 7.57 6.40
C GLN A 97 -14.51 6.30 6.78
N ILE A 98 -14.28 5.19 6.08
CA ILE A 98 -14.99 3.93 6.30
C ILE A 98 -14.58 3.33 7.64
N ARG A 99 -15.57 3.05 8.52
CA ARG A 99 -15.37 2.50 9.88
C ARG A 99 -16.33 1.34 10.18
N SER A 100 -17.27 1.03 9.27
CA SER A 100 -18.26 -0.02 9.49
C SER A 100 -18.60 -0.74 8.19
N GLN A 101 -19.16 -1.96 8.30
CA GLN A 101 -19.62 -2.74 7.16
C GLN A 101 -20.75 -2.02 6.40
N LEU A 102 -21.56 -1.20 7.08
CA LEU A 102 -22.58 -0.39 6.42
C LEU A 102 -21.95 0.67 5.51
N GLN A 103 -20.95 1.40 6.01
CA GLN A 103 -20.20 2.40 5.22
C GLN A 103 -19.44 1.76 4.05
N ARG A 104 -18.85 0.56 4.26
CA ARG A 104 -18.26 -0.23 3.19
C ARG A 104 -19.26 -0.51 2.07
N ARG A 105 -20.45 -1.03 2.41
CA ARG A 105 -21.49 -1.32 1.41
C ARG A 105 -21.93 -0.06 0.65
N GLN A 106 -22.07 1.07 1.35
CA GLN A 106 -22.39 2.36 0.73
C GLN A 106 -21.29 2.80 -0.24
N PHE A 107 -20.04 2.71 0.17
CA PHE A 107 -18.87 3.01 -0.66
C PHE A 107 -18.84 2.14 -1.94
N GLU A 108 -18.97 0.82 -1.78
CA GLU A 108 -18.99 -0.12 -2.90
C GLU A 108 -20.15 0.17 -3.88
N ARG A 109 -21.34 0.50 -3.37
CA ARG A 109 -22.49 0.91 -4.19
C ARG A 109 -22.21 2.22 -4.94
N THR A 110 -21.61 3.21 -4.28
CA THR A 110 -21.26 4.50 -4.89
C THR A 110 -20.26 4.31 -6.01
N PHE A 111 -19.20 3.53 -5.76
CA PHE A 111 -18.23 3.22 -6.80
C PHE A 111 -18.85 2.41 -7.96
N ARG A 112 -19.69 1.44 -7.70
CA ARG A 112 -20.40 0.65 -8.73
C ARG A 112 -21.29 1.54 -9.61
N ARG A 113 -22.05 2.49 -9.02
CA ARG A 113 -22.86 3.45 -9.78
C ARG A 113 -21.98 4.31 -10.68
N TRP A 114 -20.90 4.84 -10.17
CA TRP A 114 -19.94 5.61 -10.95
C TRP A 114 -19.36 4.77 -12.10
N ASN A 115 -18.94 3.55 -11.80
CA ASN A 115 -18.36 2.63 -12.79
C ASN A 115 -19.36 2.26 -13.89
N ASN A 116 -20.61 2.03 -13.57
CA ASN A 116 -21.66 1.75 -14.56
C ASN A 116 -21.96 2.98 -15.45
N ARG A 117 -21.89 4.18 -14.88
CA ARG A 117 -22.16 5.42 -15.61
C ARG A 117 -21.01 5.84 -16.54
N TYR A 118 -19.77 5.69 -16.10
CA TYR A 118 -18.61 6.25 -16.79
C TYR A 118 -17.60 5.22 -17.29
N GLY A 119 -17.61 4.01 -16.76
CA GLY A 119 -16.56 3.01 -16.99
C GLY A 119 -16.43 2.55 -18.43
N SER A 120 -17.56 2.42 -19.17
CA SER A 120 -17.56 2.06 -20.60
C SER A 120 -16.94 3.14 -21.47
N HIS A 121 -17.25 4.41 -21.18
CA HIS A 121 -16.66 5.54 -21.90
C HIS A 121 -15.16 5.63 -21.69
N LEU A 122 -14.67 5.41 -20.46
CA LEU A 122 -13.23 5.43 -20.16
C LEU A 122 -12.48 4.30 -20.87
N ALA A 123 -13.12 3.15 -21.08
CA ALA A 123 -12.53 2.02 -21.80
C ALA A 123 -12.41 2.26 -23.31
N GLN A 124 -13.28 3.10 -23.88
CA GLN A 124 -13.30 3.42 -25.32
C GLN A 124 -12.31 4.51 -25.72
N PHE A 125 -11.92 5.39 -24.80
CA PHE A 125 -10.93 6.44 -25.07
C PHE A 125 -9.52 5.86 -25.20
N LYS A 126 -9.21 5.26 -26.34
CA LYS A 126 -7.83 4.84 -26.72
C LYS A 126 -6.93 6.01 -27.07
N GLU A 127 -7.46 7.22 -27.26
CA GLU A 127 -6.70 8.35 -27.77
C GLU A 127 -6.42 9.44 -26.74
N ARG A 128 -5.14 9.74 -26.55
CA ARG A 128 -4.42 10.99 -26.21
C ARG A 128 -4.95 11.95 -25.13
N ALA A 129 -6.07 11.72 -24.48
CA ALA A 129 -6.49 12.56 -23.37
C ALA A 129 -5.86 12.05 -22.06
N TRP A 130 -4.79 12.68 -21.60
CA TRP A 130 -4.11 12.43 -20.32
C TRP A 130 -5.08 12.21 -19.15
N VAL A 131 -6.18 12.96 -19.13
CA VAL A 131 -7.20 12.85 -18.09
C VAL A 131 -7.95 11.52 -18.17
N SER A 132 -8.31 11.04 -19.35
CA SER A 132 -9.00 9.75 -19.52
C SER A 132 -8.12 8.58 -19.12
N ASN A 133 -6.82 8.62 -19.46
CA ASN A 133 -5.85 7.61 -19.06
C ASN A 133 -5.66 7.60 -17.53
N ASP A 134 -5.59 8.76 -16.90
CA ASP A 134 -5.45 8.87 -15.44
C ASP A 134 -6.70 8.35 -14.73
N LEU A 135 -7.89 8.67 -15.20
CA LEU A 135 -9.14 8.15 -14.64
C LEU A 135 -9.27 6.64 -14.84
N GLN A 136 -8.82 6.12 -15.99
CA GLN A 136 -8.79 4.68 -16.23
C GLN A 136 -7.82 3.96 -15.28
N ARG A 137 -6.64 4.54 -15.02
CA ARG A 137 -5.68 4.05 -14.02
C ARG A 137 -6.28 4.07 -12.61
N ALA A 138 -6.92 5.19 -12.24
CA ALA A 138 -7.58 5.33 -10.95
C ALA A 138 -8.69 4.29 -10.76
N ARG A 139 -9.54 4.12 -11.79
CA ARG A 139 -10.59 3.10 -11.82
C ARG A 139 -10.02 1.68 -11.65
N SER A 140 -9.05 1.31 -12.48
CA SER A 140 -8.45 -0.03 -12.47
C SER A 140 -7.75 -0.32 -11.15
N MET A 141 -7.02 0.66 -10.60
CA MET A 141 -6.38 0.53 -9.29
C MET A 141 -7.41 0.29 -8.19
N LEU A 142 -8.52 1.06 -8.17
CA LEU A 142 -9.56 0.89 -7.16
C LEU A 142 -10.28 -0.45 -7.30
N MET A 143 -10.61 -0.89 -8.52
CA MET A 143 -11.20 -2.20 -8.77
C MET A 143 -10.31 -3.33 -8.25
N ASN A 144 -9.01 -3.27 -8.53
CA ASN A 144 -8.06 -4.28 -8.09
C ASN A 144 -7.78 -4.23 -6.58
N ALA A 145 -7.90 -3.06 -5.96
CA ALA A 145 -7.67 -2.91 -4.53
C ALA A 145 -8.89 -3.34 -3.69
N LEU A 146 -10.11 -3.14 -4.21
CA LEU A 146 -11.38 -3.25 -3.49
C LEU A 146 -11.53 -4.56 -2.70
N PRO A 147 -11.21 -5.76 -3.24
CA PRO A 147 -11.31 -7.01 -2.50
C PRO A 147 -10.42 -7.09 -1.25
N PHE A 148 -9.38 -6.26 -1.20
CA PHE A 148 -8.33 -6.30 -0.17
C PHE A 148 -8.31 -5.04 0.72
N MET A 149 -9.35 -4.20 0.67
CA MET A 149 -9.34 -2.91 1.37
C MET A 149 -9.94 -2.95 2.78
N PHE A 150 -10.73 -3.96 3.10
CA PHE A 150 -11.64 -3.89 4.25
C PHE A 150 -11.44 -4.99 5.30
N GLY A 151 -10.34 -5.75 5.26
CA GLY A 151 -10.04 -6.79 6.25
C GLY A 151 -9.98 -6.26 7.69
N TYR A 152 -9.62 -4.99 7.89
CA TYR A 152 -9.61 -4.33 9.20
C TYR A 152 -11.01 -4.14 9.80
N LEU A 153 -12.08 -4.26 9.03
CA LEU A 153 -13.46 -4.22 9.54
C LEU A 153 -13.89 -5.56 10.15
N ASP A 154 -13.22 -6.66 9.74
CA ASP A 154 -13.46 -8.01 10.24
C ASP A 154 -12.52 -8.35 11.40
N ASP A 155 -11.28 -7.83 11.37
CA ASP A 155 -10.28 -7.94 12.44
C ASP A 155 -9.60 -6.60 12.69
N SER A 156 -9.90 -5.98 13.84
CA SER A 156 -9.33 -4.69 14.27
C SER A 156 -7.81 -4.71 14.48
N ASN A 157 -7.21 -5.91 14.56
CA ASN A 157 -5.75 -6.04 14.65
C ASN A 157 -5.05 -5.83 13.29
N ILE A 158 -5.79 -5.80 12.19
CA ILE A 158 -5.23 -5.54 10.86
C ILE A 158 -5.08 -4.02 10.66
N PRO A 159 -3.85 -3.51 10.53
CA PRO A 159 -3.63 -2.09 10.30
C PRO A 159 -4.20 -1.64 8.96
N ARG A 160 -4.90 -0.51 8.93
CA ARG A 160 -5.47 0.07 7.71
C ARG A 160 -4.44 0.74 6.80
N SER A 161 -3.24 1.02 7.33
CA SER A 161 -2.19 1.72 6.61
C SER A 161 -0.80 1.22 6.98
N THR A 162 0.16 1.54 6.13
CA THR A 162 1.60 1.32 6.34
C THR A 162 2.29 2.50 7.03
N ASN A 163 1.53 3.45 7.60
CA ASN A 163 2.07 4.69 8.17
C ASN A 163 3.12 4.44 9.27
N ALA A 164 2.95 3.40 10.09
CA ALA A 164 3.94 3.04 11.10
C ALA A 164 5.29 2.68 10.47
N LEU A 165 5.27 1.90 9.39
CA LEU A 165 6.47 1.53 8.62
C LEU A 165 7.09 2.76 7.93
N GLU A 166 6.28 3.61 7.32
CA GLU A 166 6.76 4.86 6.71
C GLU A 166 7.38 5.79 7.76
N GLY A 167 6.76 5.91 8.93
CA GLY A 167 7.29 6.66 10.07
C GLY A 167 8.64 6.11 10.55
N TYR A 168 8.77 4.79 10.66
CA TYR A 168 10.01 4.13 11.00
C TYR A 168 11.13 4.49 9.99
N PHE A 169 10.87 4.33 8.70
CA PHE A 169 11.85 4.67 7.67
C PHE A 169 12.13 6.17 7.58
N SER A 170 11.19 7.03 7.89
CA SER A 170 11.42 8.47 7.96
C SER A 170 12.40 8.84 9.06
N ARG A 171 12.26 8.24 10.26
CA ARG A 171 13.21 8.43 11.36
C ARG A 171 14.60 7.89 11.01
N LEU A 172 14.67 6.69 10.42
CA LEU A 172 15.92 6.10 9.93
C LEU A 172 16.63 7.03 8.94
N LYS A 173 15.90 7.52 7.92
CA LYS A 173 16.43 8.45 6.91
C LYS A 173 16.93 9.76 7.54
N LEU A 174 16.18 10.31 8.50
CA LEU A 174 16.58 11.54 9.20
C LEU A 174 17.90 11.34 9.93
N ARG A 175 18.03 10.29 10.72
CA ARG A 175 19.27 9.97 11.44
C ARG A 175 20.43 9.67 10.48
N TYR A 176 20.19 8.90 9.45
CA TYR A 176 21.23 8.58 8.46
C TYR A 176 21.75 9.83 7.73
N ARG A 177 20.90 10.84 7.49
CA ARG A 177 21.34 12.12 6.87
C ARG A 177 22.44 12.84 7.67
N GLN A 178 22.52 12.60 8.97
CA GLN A 178 23.56 13.16 9.85
C GLN A 178 24.92 12.46 9.64
N HIS A 179 24.94 11.29 9.04
CA HIS A 179 26.13 10.46 8.78
C HIS A 179 26.50 10.43 7.29
N ARG A 180 26.45 11.60 6.62
CA ARG A 180 26.85 11.71 5.22
C ARG A 180 28.36 11.42 5.07
N GLY A 181 28.73 10.67 4.01
CA GLY A 181 30.13 10.34 3.75
C GLY A 181 30.56 8.94 4.18
N LEU A 182 29.66 8.15 4.79
CA LEU A 182 29.97 6.76 5.09
C LEU A 182 30.30 5.96 3.83
N SER A 183 31.42 5.21 3.85
CA SER A 183 31.74 4.22 2.82
C SER A 183 30.63 3.17 2.72
N LYS A 184 30.58 2.42 1.61
CA LYS A 184 29.59 1.33 1.40
C LYS A 184 29.55 0.34 2.59
N ARG A 185 30.71 -0.06 3.09
CA ARG A 185 30.87 -0.99 4.22
C ARG A 185 30.31 -0.40 5.52
N HIS A 186 30.70 0.84 5.84
CA HIS A 186 30.23 1.51 7.05
C HIS A 186 28.71 1.80 7.00
N ARG A 187 28.18 2.12 5.81
CA ARG A 187 26.74 2.30 5.60
C ARG A 187 25.96 1.01 5.88
N LEU A 188 26.44 -0.14 5.39
CA LEU A 188 25.83 -1.44 5.68
C LEU A 188 25.82 -1.73 7.19
N ASN A 189 26.92 -1.50 7.86
CA ASN A 189 27.03 -1.70 9.32
C ASN A 189 26.13 -0.73 10.08
N TYR A 190 26.05 0.55 9.67
CA TYR A 190 25.14 1.52 10.25
C TYR A 190 23.69 1.04 10.24
N PHE A 191 23.19 0.56 9.10
CA PHE A 191 21.82 0.07 9.00
C PHE A 191 21.59 -1.21 9.80
N ARG A 192 22.55 -2.13 9.84
CA ARG A 192 22.48 -3.34 10.68
C ARG A 192 22.34 -2.97 12.16
N TRP A 193 23.19 -2.08 12.66
CA TRP A 193 23.13 -1.60 14.03
C TRP A 193 21.85 -0.80 14.31
N TYR A 194 21.42 0.03 13.37
CA TYR A 194 20.17 0.76 13.54
C TYR A 194 18.98 -0.18 13.70
N PHE A 195 18.86 -1.19 12.87
CA PHE A 195 17.77 -2.17 12.97
C PHE A 195 17.80 -2.96 14.28
N TYR A 196 18.98 -3.22 14.81
CA TYR A 196 19.15 -3.91 16.08
C TYR A 196 18.86 -3.03 17.29
N LEU A 197 19.40 -1.81 17.32
CA LEU A 197 19.31 -0.90 18.49
C LEU A 197 18.01 -0.06 18.52
N CYS A 198 17.38 0.17 17.38
CA CYS A 198 16.17 1.00 17.24
C CYS A 198 15.02 0.19 16.62
N PRO A 199 14.51 -0.85 17.31
CA PRO A 199 13.45 -1.71 16.76
C PRO A 199 12.07 -1.02 16.75
N ARG A 200 11.94 0.21 17.27
CA ARG A 200 10.70 1.04 17.31
C ARG A 200 10.85 2.38 16.64
#